data_cea2893d63e7ca40cb14682be94f959d
#
_entry.id   cea2893d63e7ca40cb14682be94f959d
#
_cell.length_a   1.000
_cell.length_b   1.000
_cell.length_c   1.000
_cell.angle_alpha   90.00
_cell.angle_beta   90.00
_cell.angle_gamma   90.00
#
_symmetry.space_group_name_H-M   'P 1'
#
loop_
_entity.id
_entity.type
_entity.pdbx_description
1 polymer ?
#
loop_
_entity_poly.entity_id
_entity_poly.type
_entity_poly.pdbx_seq_one_letter_code
_entity_poly.pdbx_strand_id
1 'polypeptide(L)'
;SFILNGCTQPYFPLTPEAEKMNAIPNPDKVSGCSELGEVKTVALTGELNSYRQAMNLMRNRLAEGGASHYSIVDADTRRIATFVHARGWYCKEIKKIDPTVNFYKDSWIIIK
;
A
#
# COMPACT_ATOMS: atom_id res chain seq x y z
N SER A 1 9.43 -24.82 2.15
CA SER A 1 9.34 -24.80 2.75
C SER A 1 9.05 -24.80 3.33
N PHE A 2 8.88 -24.79 3.67
CA PHE A 2 8.61 -24.76 4.33
C PHE A 2 8.47 -24.85 5.23
N ILE A 3 8.36 -24.69 5.45
CA ILE A 3 8.27 -24.74 6.41
C ILE A 3 7.94 -24.74 7.16
N LEU A 4 7.82 -24.87 7.34
CA LEU A 4 7.57 -24.88 8.22
C LEU A 4 7.43 -24.68 9.36
N ASN A 5 7.30 -24.45 9.49
CA ASN A 5 7.24 -24.27 10.88
C ASN A 5 6.07 -23.40 11.25
N GLY A 6 5.03 -24.00 11.86
CA GLY A 6 3.75 -23.35 12.03
C GLY A 6 3.74 -22.20 13.01
N CYS A 7 4.83 -21.97 13.71
CA CYS A 7 4.88 -20.89 14.68
C CYS A 7 5.19 -19.55 14.06
N THR A 8 5.61 -19.57 12.81
CA THR A 8 6.08 -18.36 12.16
C THR A 8 4.91 -17.56 11.62
N GLN A 9 4.92 -16.27 11.85
CA GLN A 9 3.95 -15.38 11.26
C GLN A 9 4.09 -15.42 9.74
N PRO A 10 2.97 -15.37 9.01
CA PRO A 10 3.07 -15.23 7.57
C PRO A 10 3.84 -13.96 7.21
N TYR A 11 4.71 -14.09 6.27
CA TYR A 11 5.46 -12.96 5.77
C TYR A 11 5.01 -12.67 4.35
N PHE A 12 4.69 -11.43 4.07
CA PHE A 12 4.23 -11.01 2.76
C PHE A 12 5.28 -10.12 2.14
N PRO A 13 6.23 -10.73 1.41
CA PRO A 13 7.23 -9.91 0.74
C PRO A 13 6.59 -9.13 -0.40
N LEU A 14 7.16 -7.98 -0.68
CA LEU A 14 6.68 -7.15 -1.76
C LEU A 14 7.05 -7.79 -3.09
N THR A 15 6.07 -7.94 -3.98
CA THR A 15 6.34 -8.46 -5.32
C THR A 15 7.05 -7.40 -6.15
N PRO A 16 7.75 -7.81 -7.22
CA PRO A 16 8.42 -6.84 -8.09
C PRO A 16 7.49 -5.79 -8.66
N GLU A 17 6.27 -6.19 -9.02
CA GLU A 17 5.29 -5.24 -9.54
C GLU A 17 4.86 -4.24 -8.47
N ALA A 18 4.62 -4.74 -7.27
CA ALA A 18 4.21 -3.88 -6.16
C ALA A 18 5.33 -2.93 -5.76
N GLU A 19 6.56 -3.37 -5.89
CA GLU A 19 7.71 -2.56 -5.54
C GLU A 19 7.81 -1.31 -6.41
N LYS A 20 7.30 -1.39 -7.63
CA LYS A 20 7.33 -0.27 -8.57
C LYS A 20 6.23 0.75 -8.31
N MET A 21 5.26 0.40 -7.49
CA MET A 21 4.16 1.31 -7.23
C MET A 21 4.60 2.51 -6.41
N ASN A 22 4.02 3.65 -6.71
CA ASN A 22 4.25 4.86 -5.95
C ASN A 22 2.98 5.24 -5.22
N ALA A 23 3.14 5.90 -4.08
CA ALA A 23 2.02 6.40 -3.32
C ALA A 23 1.60 7.77 -3.84
N ILE A 24 0.29 8.01 -3.82
CA ILE A 24 -0.25 9.33 -4.07
C ILE A 24 -0.77 9.83 -2.73
N PRO A 25 -0.07 10.78 -2.09
CA PRO A 25 -0.50 11.24 -0.77
C PRO A 25 -1.87 11.90 -0.79
N ASN A 26 -2.20 12.57 -1.86
CA ASN A 26 -3.49 13.24 -1.97
C ASN A 26 -3.99 13.14 -3.41
N PRO A 27 -4.89 12.18 -3.69
CA PRO A 27 -5.36 11.98 -5.06
C PRO A 27 -6.05 13.19 -5.67
N ASP A 28 -6.60 14.07 -4.84
CA ASP A 28 -7.27 15.27 -5.34
C ASP A 28 -6.31 16.28 -5.92
N LYS A 29 -5.03 16.11 -5.69
CA LYS A 29 -4.02 17.06 -6.14
C LYS A 29 -3.30 16.61 -7.40
N VAL A 30 -3.77 15.55 -8.03
CA VAL A 30 -3.16 15.05 -9.27
C VAL A 30 -4.24 14.76 -10.28
N SER A 31 -3.82 14.68 -11.55
CA SER A 31 -4.71 14.28 -12.62
C SER A 31 -4.02 13.22 -13.47
N GLY A 32 -4.78 12.58 -14.35
CA GLY A 32 -4.23 11.55 -15.21
C GLY A 32 -4.31 10.16 -14.61
N CYS A 33 -5.03 10.00 -13.51
CA CYS A 33 -5.18 8.72 -12.84
C CYS A 33 -6.65 8.31 -12.81
N SER A 34 -6.88 7.02 -12.95
CA SER A 34 -8.21 6.43 -12.83
C SER A 34 -8.22 5.48 -11.65
N GLU A 35 -9.25 5.55 -10.85
CA GLU A 35 -9.38 4.64 -9.71
C GLU A 35 -9.79 3.27 -10.21
N LEU A 36 -9.07 2.24 -9.75
CA LEU A 36 -9.36 0.85 -10.12
C LEU A 36 -10.18 0.14 -9.05
N GLY A 37 -10.09 0.58 -7.81
CA GLY A 37 -10.83 -0.06 -6.74
C GLY A 37 -10.13 0.11 -5.42
N GLU A 38 -10.70 -0.53 -4.40
CA GLU A 38 -10.21 -0.44 -3.04
C GLU A 38 -9.86 -1.81 -2.52
N VAL A 39 -8.90 -1.87 -1.60
CA VAL A 39 -8.62 -3.09 -0.87
C VAL A 39 -8.53 -2.76 0.61
N LYS A 40 -8.87 -3.74 1.42
CA LYS A 40 -8.69 -3.69 2.85
C LYS A 40 -7.87 -4.89 3.24
N THR A 41 -6.78 -4.66 3.93
CA THR A 41 -5.90 -5.75 4.35
C THR A 41 -5.70 -5.70 5.84
N VAL A 42 -5.33 -6.83 6.39
CA VAL A 42 -5.05 -6.95 7.80
C VAL A 42 -3.85 -7.85 7.97
N ALA A 43 -2.98 -7.50 8.88
CA ALA A 43 -1.89 -8.37 9.28
C ALA A 43 -2.00 -8.61 10.76
N LEU A 44 -2.20 -9.88 11.12
CA LEU A 44 -2.34 -10.29 12.51
C LEU A 44 -0.96 -10.63 13.04
N THR A 45 -0.50 -9.84 13.96
CA THR A 45 0.80 -10.10 14.54
C THR A 45 0.99 -9.26 15.78
N GLY A 46 1.60 -9.84 16.77
CA GLY A 46 2.02 -9.09 17.93
C GLY A 46 3.37 -8.43 17.75
N GLU A 47 3.93 -8.51 16.56
CA GLU A 47 5.26 -8.04 16.29
C GLU A 47 5.27 -6.64 15.70
N LEU A 48 6.48 -6.10 15.60
CA LEU A 48 6.65 -4.75 15.11
C LEU A 48 6.35 -4.59 13.63
N ASN A 49 6.28 -5.70 12.92
CA ASN A 49 6.19 -5.65 11.47
C ASN A 49 4.78 -5.74 10.91
N SER A 50 3.75 -5.67 11.78
CA SER A 50 2.38 -5.82 11.28
C SER A 50 2.00 -4.76 10.27
N TYR A 51 2.43 -3.52 10.50
CA TYR A 51 2.14 -2.45 9.57
C TYR A 51 2.77 -2.72 8.22
N ARG A 52 4.04 -3.09 8.21
CA ARG A 52 4.73 -3.38 6.96
C ARG A 52 4.09 -4.55 6.23
N GLN A 53 3.69 -5.58 6.97
CA GLN A 53 3.06 -6.74 6.34
C GLN A 53 1.72 -6.38 5.71
N ALA A 54 0.90 -5.59 6.43
CA ALA A 54 -0.39 -5.17 5.90
C ALA A 54 -0.19 -4.28 4.66
N MET A 55 0.79 -3.40 4.70
CA MET A 55 1.10 -2.55 3.56
C MET A 55 1.60 -3.36 2.36
N ASN A 56 2.47 -4.31 2.60
CA ASN A 56 2.96 -5.16 1.51
C ASN A 56 1.83 -5.94 0.88
N LEU A 57 0.96 -6.51 1.71
CA LEU A 57 -0.17 -7.26 1.21
C LEU A 57 -1.10 -6.37 0.38
N MET A 58 -1.36 -5.17 0.85
CA MET A 58 -2.17 -4.21 0.13
C MET A 58 -1.56 -3.89 -1.24
N ARG A 59 -0.27 -3.57 -1.25
CA ARG A 59 0.40 -3.22 -2.48
C ARG A 59 0.43 -4.39 -3.45
N ASN A 60 0.71 -5.60 -2.95
CA ASN A 60 0.69 -6.79 -3.79
C ASN A 60 -0.67 -7.00 -4.42
N ARG A 61 -1.74 -6.82 -3.65
CA ARG A 61 -3.09 -7.01 -4.15
C ARG A 61 -3.44 -5.99 -5.22
N LEU A 62 -3.10 -4.73 -4.99
CA LEU A 62 -3.39 -3.69 -5.95
C LEU A 62 -2.57 -3.85 -7.21
N ALA A 63 -1.30 -4.26 -7.08
CA ALA A 63 -0.45 -4.48 -8.24
C ALA A 63 -1.00 -5.61 -9.11
N GLU A 64 -1.51 -6.66 -8.48
CA GLU A 64 -2.15 -7.76 -9.22
C GLU A 64 -3.34 -7.26 -10.04
N GLY A 65 -4.02 -6.25 -9.55
CA GLY A 65 -5.14 -5.65 -10.25
C GLY A 65 -4.75 -4.61 -11.29
N GLY A 66 -3.46 -4.42 -11.50
CA GLY A 66 -2.99 -3.50 -12.54
C GLY A 66 -2.74 -2.08 -12.08
N ALA A 67 -2.78 -1.83 -10.77
CA ALA A 67 -2.56 -0.48 -10.27
C ALA A 67 -1.09 -0.08 -10.40
N SER A 68 -0.87 1.15 -10.81
CA SER A 68 0.48 1.72 -10.86
C SER A 68 0.75 2.57 -9.63
N HIS A 69 -0.29 2.99 -8.93
CA HIS A 69 -0.20 3.87 -7.77
C HIS A 69 -1.24 3.45 -6.74
N TYR A 70 -1.03 3.89 -5.51
CA TYR A 70 -2.01 3.64 -4.45
C TYR A 70 -2.11 4.87 -3.56
N SER A 71 -3.25 5.00 -2.91
CA SER A 71 -3.45 6.03 -1.90
C SER A 71 -4.04 5.35 -0.67
N ILE A 72 -3.60 5.81 0.49
CA ILE A 72 -4.10 5.26 1.75
C ILE A 72 -5.34 6.03 2.16
N VAL A 73 -6.42 5.29 2.37
CA VAL A 73 -7.64 5.87 2.92
C VAL A 73 -7.55 5.90 4.42
N ASP A 74 -7.08 4.78 5.00
CA ASP A 74 -6.99 4.66 6.44
C ASP A 74 -6.00 3.56 6.79
N ALA A 75 -5.28 3.75 7.87
CA ALA A 75 -4.38 2.73 8.39
C ALA A 75 -4.44 2.81 9.91
N ASP A 76 -4.73 1.68 10.54
CA ASP A 76 -4.95 1.63 11.97
C ASP A 76 -4.16 0.47 12.56
N THR A 77 -3.22 0.76 13.42
CA THR A 77 -2.42 -0.25 14.08
C THR A 77 -2.93 -0.45 15.49
N ARG A 78 -3.36 -1.67 15.76
CA ARG A 78 -3.83 -2.07 17.07
C ARG A 78 -2.85 -3.06 17.67
N ARG A 79 -3.14 -3.50 18.88
CA ARG A 79 -2.21 -4.31 19.64
C ARG A 79 -1.80 -5.59 18.91
N ILE A 80 -2.73 -6.25 18.25
CA ILE A 80 -2.46 -7.55 17.64
C ILE A 80 -2.66 -7.54 16.14
N ALA A 81 -3.05 -6.42 15.56
CA ALA A 81 -3.32 -6.37 14.13
C ALA A 81 -3.19 -4.97 13.61
N THR A 82 -2.83 -4.88 12.35
CA THR A 82 -2.85 -3.63 11.61
C THR A 82 -3.82 -3.78 10.46
N PHE A 83 -4.66 -2.79 10.28
CA PHE A 83 -5.66 -2.73 9.23
C PHE A 83 -5.28 -1.62 8.27
N VAL A 84 -5.30 -1.92 6.98
CA VAL A 84 -4.99 -0.92 5.95
C VAL A 84 -6.13 -0.90 4.95
N HIS A 85 -6.61 0.29 4.64
CA HIS A 85 -7.62 0.51 3.61
C HIS A 85 -7.01 1.45 2.58
N ALA A 86 -6.94 1.02 1.34
CA ALA A 86 -6.26 1.77 0.30
C ALA A 86 -7.03 1.69 -1.00
N ARG A 87 -6.78 2.66 -1.87
CA ARG A 87 -7.30 2.68 -3.23
C ARG A 87 -6.16 2.48 -4.20
N GLY A 88 -6.46 1.74 -5.26
CA GLY A 88 -5.52 1.56 -6.35
C GLY A 88 -5.87 2.44 -7.52
N TRP A 89 -4.85 2.95 -8.18
CA TRP A 89 -5.00 3.87 -9.30
C TRP A 89 -4.15 3.41 -10.46
N TYR A 90 -4.63 3.65 -11.64
CA TYR A 90 -3.80 3.52 -12.83
C TYR A 90 -3.53 4.91 -13.37
N CYS A 91 -2.28 5.28 -13.44
CA CYS A 91 -1.89 6.61 -13.89
C CYS A 91 -1.07 6.46 -15.17
N LYS A 92 -1.68 6.82 -16.29
CA LYS A 92 -0.99 6.74 -17.56
C LYS A 92 0.05 7.85 -17.67
N GLU A 93 -0.36 9.03 -17.28
CA GLU A 93 0.56 10.18 -17.28
C GLU A 93 0.13 11.09 -16.15
N ILE A 94 0.74 10.88 -15.00
CA ILE A 94 0.33 11.60 -13.81
C ILE A 94 0.86 13.02 -13.84
N LYS A 95 -0.02 13.96 -13.51
CA LYS A 95 0.33 15.37 -13.45
C LYS A 95 -0.07 15.92 -12.12
N LYS A 96 0.77 16.78 -11.58
CA LYS A 96 0.47 17.44 -10.31
C LYS A 96 -0.40 18.65 -10.59
N ILE A 97 -1.57 18.70 -9.98
CA ILE A 97 -2.40 19.90 -10.01
C ILE A 97 -1.76 20.94 -9.10
N ASP A 98 -1.25 20.47 -7.97
CA ASP A 98 -0.53 21.31 -7.02
C ASP A 98 0.93 20.95 -7.08
N PRO A 99 1.82 21.88 -7.51
CA PRO A 99 3.23 21.53 -7.66
C PRO A 99 3.94 21.19 -6.37
N THR A 100 3.32 21.45 -5.22
CA THR A 100 3.96 21.09 -3.95
C THR A 100 3.74 19.65 -3.57
N VAL A 101 2.90 18.91 -4.31
CA VAL A 101 2.65 17.50 -4.04
C VAL A 101 3.88 16.69 -4.41
N ASN A 102 4.27 15.78 -3.52
CA ASN A 102 5.36 14.85 -3.77
C ASN A 102 4.82 13.44 -3.84
N PHE A 103 5.50 12.60 -4.64
CA PHE A 103 5.14 11.20 -4.74
C PHE A 103 6.17 10.37 -4.02
N TYR A 104 5.72 9.41 -3.23
CA TYR A 104 6.58 8.58 -2.42
C TYR A 104 6.32 7.12 -2.73
N LYS A 105 7.37 6.32 -2.69
CA LYS A 105 7.21 4.89 -2.91
C LYS A 105 6.56 4.19 -1.73
N ASP A 106 6.78 4.70 -0.53
CA ASP A 106 6.21 4.12 0.66
C ASP A 106 5.33 5.13 1.34
N SER A 107 4.04 4.81 1.45
CA SER A 107 3.09 5.74 2.03
C SER A 107 3.30 5.99 3.52
N TRP A 108 4.02 5.09 4.19
CA TRP A 108 4.28 5.29 5.61
C TRP A 108 5.38 6.32 5.85
N ILE A 109 6.06 6.75 4.81
CA ILE A 109 6.94 7.89 4.91
C ILE A 109 6.04 9.10 4.87
N ILE A 110 5.58 9.49 6.02
CA ILE A 110 4.53 10.48 6.08
C ILE A 110 5.08 11.86 5.94
N ILE A 111 4.33 12.59 5.21
CA ILE A 111 4.62 13.98 4.96
C ILE A 111 3.70 14.80 5.81
N LYS A 112 4.28 15.63 6.58
CA LYS A 112 3.51 16.51 7.41
C LYS A 112 3.13 17.76 6.67
#